data_7ba92db1cb098387a493a15b91c33e04
#
_entry.id   7ba92db1cb098387a493a15b91c33e04
#
_cell.length_a   1.000
_cell.length_b   1.000
_cell.length_c   1.000
_cell.angle_alpha   90.00
_cell.angle_beta   90.00
_cell.angle_gamma   90.00
#
_symmetry.space_group_name_H-M   'P 1'
#
loop_
_entity.id
_entity.type
_entity.pdbx_description
1 polymer ?
#
loop_
_entity_poly.entity_id
_entity_poly.type
_entity_poly.pdbx_seq_one_letter_code
_entity_poly.pdbx_strand_id
1 'polypeptide(L)'
;MASQLQSQAKGVWIFKEQDAEGFSTGRTAAFEGVELQPLRYADLVNMKLDGPVTIPLSWSGARVVKSDIPDLSVAKLANINTTLESPFTNRAIGLVRGGWLPSGLALRDNIVVMPDRCTISDLAERYRDGRKIRHGDDFLDLFQDKPLRINPGLYAMEGNKRKLPTAEQVADQWAEACRKVRAALPEAQLTPDSAVQGLVAVLGEMQESMVRKVQFLCQVAPMLQSPVSRRRRPLVWRQLLEVAHCCGLPRHTLVVLAALSIACVNNGAGPAKRLIKPSAKYSAQDAYNALADLRALELLCHLYALFPQENIMLCTGDKNLALFWAGMRASDFAYGSNGAMSYKLSPVDALLPHVTPDLWEVYTQG
;
A
#
# COMPACT_ATOMS: atom_id res chain seq x y z
N MET A 1 11.77 4.71 -24.15
CA MET A 1 11.19 3.94 -25.27
C MET A 1 9.98 3.17 -24.81
N ALA A 2 8.83 3.46 -25.40
CA ALA A 2 7.58 2.83 -25.00
C ALA A 2 7.51 1.41 -25.54
N SER A 3 7.74 0.40 -24.70
CA SER A 3 7.31 -0.95 -25.01
C SER A 3 5.80 -0.98 -24.87
N GLN A 4 5.06 -1.08 -25.97
CA GLN A 4 3.63 -1.33 -25.93
C GLN A 4 3.39 -2.72 -25.29
N LEU A 5 3.02 -2.71 -24.02
CA LEU A 5 2.52 -3.89 -23.32
C LEU A 5 1.08 -4.13 -23.79
N GLN A 6 0.91 -4.92 -24.84
CA GLN A 6 -0.39 -5.47 -25.19
C GLN A 6 -0.61 -6.72 -24.34
N SER A 7 -1.49 -6.61 -23.34
CA SER A 7 -2.02 -7.76 -22.63
C SER A 7 -2.94 -8.54 -23.55
N GLN A 8 -2.48 -9.68 -24.06
CA GLN A 8 -3.36 -10.67 -24.65
C GLN A 8 -3.88 -11.62 -23.57
N ALA A 9 -5.11 -12.11 -23.74
CA ALA A 9 -5.79 -13.02 -22.82
C ALA A 9 -4.88 -14.16 -22.34
N LYS A 10 -4.83 -14.37 -21.01
CA LYS A 10 -4.05 -15.35 -20.24
C LYS A 10 -2.64 -14.93 -19.79
N GLY A 11 -2.43 -13.65 -19.41
CA GLY A 11 -1.20 -13.32 -18.66
C GLY A 11 0.11 -13.55 -19.43
N VAL A 12 0.06 -13.49 -20.77
CA VAL A 12 1.26 -13.56 -21.62
C VAL A 12 1.82 -12.15 -21.81
N TRP A 13 3.07 -11.97 -21.44
CA TRP A 13 3.82 -10.74 -21.64
C TRP A 13 4.68 -10.85 -22.89
N ILE A 14 4.66 -9.83 -23.75
CA ILE A 14 5.51 -9.78 -24.95
C ILE A 14 6.62 -8.76 -24.71
N PHE A 15 7.83 -9.25 -24.72
CA PHE A 15 9.05 -8.45 -24.68
C PHE A 15 9.57 -8.21 -26.10
N LYS A 16 9.99 -6.98 -26.41
CA LYS A 16 10.65 -6.62 -27.66
C LYS A 16 12.11 -6.28 -27.34
N GLU A 17 13.01 -6.99 -27.97
CA GLU A 17 14.44 -6.77 -27.79
C GLU A 17 14.86 -5.41 -28.36
N GLN A 18 15.79 -4.75 -27.68
CA GLN A 18 16.43 -3.52 -28.11
C GLN A 18 17.95 -3.75 -28.12
N ASP A 19 18.65 -3.12 -29.07
CA ASP A 19 20.11 -3.08 -29.10
C ASP A 19 20.67 -2.12 -28.01
N ALA A 20 22.00 -2.02 -27.96
CA ALA A 20 22.70 -1.18 -26.99
C ALA A 20 22.35 0.33 -27.15
N GLU A 21 21.99 0.74 -28.33
CA GLU A 21 21.56 2.10 -28.68
C GLU A 21 20.07 2.33 -28.40
N GLY A 22 19.33 1.26 -28.04
CA GLY A 22 17.92 1.30 -27.72
C GLY A 22 16.97 1.19 -28.90
N PHE A 23 17.43 0.86 -30.09
CA PHE A 23 16.58 0.58 -31.23
C PHE A 23 16.04 -0.85 -31.20
N SER A 24 14.80 -1.02 -31.67
CA SER A 24 14.20 -2.36 -31.75
C SER A 24 14.98 -3.23 -32.75
N THR A 25 15.40 -4.40 -32.29
CA THR A 25 16.02 -5.42 -33.18
C THR A 25 15.00 -6.16 -34.04
N GLY A 26 13.69 -5.94 -33.77
CA GLY A 26 12.59 -6.68 -34.39
C GLY A 26 12.30 -8.04 -33.72
N ARG A 27 13.17 -8.50 -32.83
CA ARG A 27 13.02 -9.78 -32.13
C ARG A 27 12.09 -9.63 -30.91
N THR A 28 11.37 -10.71 -30.62
CA THR A 28 10.39 -10.76 -29.53
C THR A 28 10.52 -12.02 -28.71
N ALA A 29 10.07 -11.95 -27.46
CA ALA A 29 9.84 -13.13 -26.65
C ALA A 29 8.53 -12.99 -25.89
N ALA A 30 7.78 -14.08 -25.79
CA ALA A 30 6.55 -14.16 -25.03
C ALA A 30 6.77 -15.00 -23.76
N PHE A 31 6.25 -14.50 -22.65
CA PHE A 31 6.40 -15.10 -21.32
C PHE A 31 5.03 -15.31 -20.68
N GLU A 32 4.87 -16.42 -19.97
CA GLU A 32 3.73 -16.67 -19.09
C GLU A 32 4.20 -16.94 -17.66
N GLY A 33 3.27 -16.89 -16.71
CA GLY A 33 3.60 -17.07 -15.30
C GLY A 33 4.45 -15.91 -14.74
N VAL A 34 4.34 -14.73 -15.33
CA VAL A 34 5.08 -13.54 -14.93
C VAL A 34 4.55 -13.02 -13.60
N GLU A 35 5.38 -13.04 -12.59
CA GLU A 35 5.11 -12.42 -11.31
C GLU A 35 6.05 -11.22 -11.13
N LEU A 36 5.49 -10.00 -11.26
CA LEU A 36 6.24 -8.78 -11.06
C LEU A 36 6.71 -8.67 -9.61
N GLN A 37 7.99 -8.40 -9.44
CA GLN A 37 8.56 -8.12 -8.12
C GLN A 37 8.08 -6.74 -7.64
N PRO A 38 7.69 -6.63 -6.37
CA PRO A 38 7.29 -5.35 -5.80
C PRO A 38 8.42 -4.32 -5.87
N LEU A 39 8.06 -3.10 -6.19
CA LEU A 39 8.95 -1.94 -6.21
C LEU A 39 9.26 -1.48 -4.80
N ARG A 40 10.39 -0.81 -4.64
CA ARG A 40 10.92 -0.36 -3.35
C ARG A 40 10.54 1.09 -3.06
N TYR A 41 10.81 1.52 -1.84
CA TYR A 41 10.62 2.90 -1.40
C TYR A 41 11.25 3.94 -2.35
N ALA A 42 12.50 3.71 -2.76
CA ALA A 42 13.25 4.63 -3.62
C ALA A 42 12.57 4.87 -4.98
N ASP A 43 11.94 3.85 -5.53
CA ASP A 43 11.26 3.92 -6.82
C ASP A 43 9.99 4.81 -6.77
N LEU A 44 9.39 4.98 -5.59
CA LEU A 44 8.19 5.80 -5.40
C LEU A 44 8.51 7.26 -5.03
N VAL A 45 9.64 7.53 -4.38
CA VAL A 45 9.95 8.87 -3.81
C VAL A 45 9.80 9.98 -4.86
N ASN A 46 10.41 9.82 -6.02
CA ASN A 46 10.46 10.84 -7.07
C ASN A 46 9.34 10.70 -8.10
N MET A 47 8.52 9.64 -8.03
CA MET A 47 7.44 9.42 -8.98
C MET A 47 6.35 10.49 -8.80
N LYS A 48 5.84 11.02 -9.93
CA LYS A 48 4.61 11.81 -9.99
C LYS A 48 3.45 10.88 -10.28
N LEU A 49 2.37 10.98 -9.49
CA LEU A 49 1.22 10.09 -9.67
C LEU A 49 0.33 10.51 -10.86
N ASP A 50 0.38 11.75 -11.23
CA ASP A 50 -0.42 12.39 -12.29
C ASP A 50 0.33 12.59 -13.62
N GLY A 51 1.51 12.00 -13.75
CA GLY A 51 2.37 12.09 -14.93
C GLY A 51 2.77 10.72 -15.49
N PRO A 52 3.48 10.71 -16.62
CA PRO A 52 4.06 9.49 -17.19
C PRO A 52 4.93 8.76 -16.17
N VAL A 53 4.92 7.45 -16.24
CA VAL A 53 5.62 6.58 -15.29
C VAL A 53 6.85 5.96 -15.95
N THR A 54 7.99 6.09 -15.29
CA THR A 54 9.22 5.35 -15.61
C THR A 54 9.64 4.58 -14.37
N ILE A 55 9.57 3.25 -14.43
CA ILE A 55 9.86 2.36 -13.30
C ILE A 55 10.68 1.15 -13.73
N PRO A 56 11.59 0.65 -12.87
CA PRO A 56 12.21 -0.64 -13.09
C PRO A 56 11.16 -1.74 -12.89
N LEU A 57 11.14 -2.71 -13.77
CA LEU A 57 10.37 -3.93 -13.63
C LEU A 57 11.29 -5.12 -13.55
N SER A 58 11.04 -5.98 -12.58
CA SER A 58 11.74 -7.25 -12.43
C SER A 58 10.74 -8.37 -12.25
N TRP A 59 11.00 -9.50 -12.88
CA TRP A 59 10.27 -10.75 -12.59
C TRP A 59 11.19 -11.94 -12.66
N SER A 60 10.85 -12.97 -11.93
CA SER A 60 11.63 -14.21 -11.87
C SER A 60 10.75 -15.41 -12.18
N GLY A 61 11.37 -16.42 -12.78
CA GLY A 61 10.71 -17.70 -13.07
C GLY A 61 9.63 -17.62 -14.14
N ALA A 62 9.64 -16.58 -14.98
CA ALA A 62 8.76 -16.49 -16.14
C ALA A 62 9.08 -17.60 -17.16
N ARG A 63 8.09 -18.33 -17.63
CA ARG A 63 8.26 -19.37 -18.63
C ARG A 63 8.23 -18.77 -20.03
N VAL A 64 9.28 -19.02 -20.82
CA VAL A 64 9.32 -18.62 -22.22
C VAL A 64 8.39 -19.52 -23.02
N VAL A 65 7.33 -18.96 -23.62
CA VAL A 65 6.40 -19.69 -24.47
C VAL A 65 6.67 -19.56 -25.96
N LYS A 66 7.31 -18.43 -26.33
CA LYS A 66 7.80 -18.19 -27.70
C LYS A 66 8.98 -17.21 -27.65
N SER A 67 10.00 -17.43 -28.47
CA SER A 67 11.11 -16.49 -28.58
C SER A 67 11.80 -16.65 -29.94
N ASP A 68 12.20 -15.52 -30.51
CA ASP A 68 13.14 -15.40 -31.63
C ASP A 68 14.44 -14.66 -31.20
N ILE A 69 14.59 -14.43 -29.88
CA ILE A 69 15.81 -13.88 -29.30
C ILE A 69 16.82 -15.01 -29.08
N PRO A 70 18.06 -14.88 -29.56
CA PRO A 70 19.13 -15.86 -29.31
C PRO A 70 19.32 -16.07 -27.81
N ASP A 71 19.66 -17.26 -27.38
CA ASP A 71 19.92 -17.67 -25.99
C ASP A 71 18.68 -17.72 -25.07
N LEU A 72 17.51 -17.35 -25.57
CA LEU A 72 16.25 -17.42 -24.86
C LEU A 72 15.35 -18.53 -25.40
N SER A 73 15.62 -19.76 -24.97
CA SER A 73 14.93 -20.96 -25.46
C SER A 73 13.53 -21.11 -24.89
N VAL A 74 12.60 -21.61 -25.69
CA VAL A 74 11.23 -21.99 -25.26
C VAL A 74 11.29 -23.00 -24.12
N ALA A 75 10.32 -22.91 -23.18
CA ALA A 75 10.21 -23.68 -21.95
C ALA A 75 11.27 -23.39 -20.87
N LYS A 76 12.26 -22.55 -21.15
CA LYS A 76 13.23 -22.10 -20.15
C LYS A 76 12.58 -21.10 -19.17
N LEU A 77 12.95 -21.20 -17.91
CA LEU A 77 12.62 -20.17 -16.91
C LEU A 77 13.59 -19.00 -17.05
N ALA A 78 13.06 -17.80 -17.10
CA ALA A 78 13.84 -16.58 -17.25
C ALA A 78 13.58 -15.59 -16.11
N ASN A 79 14.66 -14.95 -15.64
CA ASN A 79 14.60 -13.77 -14.81
C ASN A 79 14.86 -12.56 -15.70
N ILE A 80 13.97 -11.59 -15.64
CA ILE A 80 14.04 -10.45 -16.54
C ILE A 80 14.02 -9.16 -15.73
N ASN A 81 14.92 -8.23 -16.10
CA ASN A 81 14.92 -6.86 -15.60
C ASN A 81 14.77 -5.93 -16.79
N THR A 82 13.87 -4.98 -16.68
CA THR A 82 13.63 -3.98 -17.72
C THR A 82 13.17 -2.67 -17.10
N THR A 83 13.06 -1.64 -17.92
CA THR A 83 12.43 -0.38 -17.51
C THR A 83 11.12 -0.23 -18.26
N LEU A 84 10.05 -0.01 -17.53
CA LEU A 84 8.76 0.38 -18.10
C LEU A 84 8.73 1.90 -18.23
N GLU A 85 8.60 2.38 -19.46
CA GLU A 85 8.20 3.74 -19.75
C GLU A 85 6.76 3.73 -20.26
N SER A 86 5.85 4.40 -19.56
CA SER A 86 4.44 4.38 -19.87
C SER A 86 3.86 5.79 -19.81
N PRO A 87 3.03 6.18 -20.79
CA PRO A 87 2.28 7.44 -20.72
C PRO A 87 1.17 7.40 -19.67
N PHE A 88 0.87 6.24 -19.11
CA PHE A 88 -0.17 6.08 -18.09
C PHE A 88 0.21 6.83 -16.82
N THR A 89 -0.77 7.47 -16.21
CA THR A 89 -0.66 7.99 -14.85
C THR A 89 -0.79 6.84 -13.85
N ASN A 90 -0.32 7.06 -12.61
CA ASN A 90 -0.40 6.09 -11.52
C ASN A 90 -1.13 6.72 -10.32
N ARG A 91 -2.39 7.07 -10.50
CA ARG A 91 -3.20 7.74 -9.47
C ARG A 91 -3.49 6.84 -8.28
N ALA A 92 -3.57 5.53 -8.53
CA ALA A 92 -3.75 4.53 -7.50
C ALA A 92 -2.56 3.56 -7.45
N ILE A 93 -2.01 3.40 -6.27
CA ILE A 93 -0.86 2.56 -5.97
C ILE A 93 -1.36 1.29 -5.30
N GLY A 94 -0.92 0.14 -5.80
CA GLY A 94 -1.19 -1.16 -5.17
C GLY A 94 -0.12 -1.48 -4.13
N LEU A 95 -0.50 -1.51 -2.85
CA LEU A 95 0.36 -1.98 -1.77
C LEU A 95 0.25 -3.49 -1.67
N VAL A 96 1.36 -4.17 -1.84
CA VAL A 96 1.46 -5.63 -1.87
C VAL A 96 2.52 -6.11 -0.88
N ARG A 97 2.61 -7.43 -0.66
CA ARG A 97 3.71 -7.99 0.16
C ARG A 97 5.06 -7.57 -0.42
N GLY A 98 5.92 -7.05 0.43
CA GLY A 98 7.30 -6.66 0.07
C GLY A 98 7.45 -5.29 -0.59
N GLY A 99 6.36 -4.55 -0.86
CA GLY A 99 6.45 -3.20 -1.44
C GLY A 99 5.18 -2.71 -2.11
N TRP A 100 5.33 -2.16 -3.29
CA TRP A 100 4.23 -1.57 -4.04
C TRP A 100 4.38 -1.82 -5.56
N LEU A 101 3.29 -1.66 -6.29
CA LEU A 101 3.26 -1.63 -7.76
C LEU A 101 2.23 -0.60 -8.22
N PRO A 102 2.30 -0.07 -9.46
CA PRO A 102 1.14 0.55 -10.08
C PRO A 102 -0.06 -0.38 -9.98
N SER A 103 -1.24 0.15 -9.62
CA SER A 103 -2.39 -0.67 -9.25
C SER A 103 -2.76 -1.74 -10.29
N GLY A 104 -2.75 -1.36 -11.57
CA GLY A 104 -3.05 -2.29 -12.65
C GLY A 104 -1.98 -3.35 -12.91
N LEU A 105 -0.72 -3.07 -12.56
CA LEU A 105 0.38 -4.03 -12.67
C LEU A 105 0.45 -4.98 -11.47
N ALA A 106 -0.18 -4.61 -10.36
CA ALA A 106 -0.29 -5.46 -9.19
C ALA A 106 -1.37 -6.56 -9.34
N LEU A 107 -2.19 -6.48 -10.38
CA LEU A 107 -3.27 -7.44 -10.63
C LEU A 107 -2.70 -8.82 -10.99
N ARG A 108 -3.05 -9.81 -10.20
CA ARG A 108 -2.70 -11.24 -10.35
C ARG A 108 -3.97 -12.06 -10.37
N ASP A 109 -3.87 -13.31 -10.80
CA ASP A 109 -4.98 -14.25 -10.69
C ASP A 109 -5.44 -14.34 -9.23
N ASN A 110 -6.75 -14.35 -9.03
CA ASN A 110 -7.41 -14.44 -7.73
C ASN A 110 -7.03 -13.35 -6.70
N ILE A 111 -6.48 -12.20 -7.16
CA ILE A 111 -6.17 -11.11 -6.24
C ILE A 111 -7.44 -10.53 -5.60
N VAL A 112 -7.36 -10.24 -4.30
CA VAL A 112 -8.37 -9.45 -3.58
C VAL A 112 -7.89 -8.01 -3.53
N VAL A 113 -8.58 -7.14 -4.22
CA VAL A 113 -8.32 -5.69 -4.23
C VAL A 113 -9.11 -5.03 -3.11
N MET A 114 -8.43 -4.29 -2.26
CA MET A 114 -9.02 -3.50 -1.18
C MET A 114 -8.81 -2.01 -1.49
N PRO A 115 -9.68 -1.39 -2.27
CA PRO A 115 -9.56 0.02 -2.58
C PRO A 115 -9.92 0.87 -1.35
N ASP A 116 -9.14 1.92 -1.09
CA ASP A 116 -9.49 2.95 -0.14
C ASP A 116 -10.64 3.83 -0.68
N ARG A 117 -11.06 4.78 0.14
CA ARG A 117 -12.17 5.67 -0.21
C ARG A 117 -11.87 6.53 -1.45
N CYS A 118 -10.66 7.03 -1.55
CA CYS A 118 -10.23 7.86 -2.68
C CYS A 118 -10.22 7.04 -3.97
N THR A 119 -9.71 5.82 -3.94
CA THR A 119 -9.67 4.92 -5.10
C THR A 119 -11.07 4.55 -5.58
N ILE A 120 -12.02 4.24 -4.68
CA ILE A 120 -13.43 3.96 -5.09
C ILE A 120 -14.06 5.21 -5.72
N SER A 121 -13.77 6.39 -5.19
CA SER A 121 -14.28 7.64 -5.76
C SER A 121 -13.68 7.90 -7.15
N ASP A 122 -12.38 7.71 -7.32
CA ASP A 122 -11.70 7.82 -8.61
C ASP A 122 -12.26 6.83 -9.65
N LEU A 123 -12.53 5.58 -9.25
CA LEU A 123 -13.16 4.59 -10.11
C LEU A 123 -14.55 5.06 -10.56
N ALA A 124 -15.39 5.55 -9.64
CA ALA A 124 -16.74 6.04 -9.94
C ALA A 124 -16.74 7.29 -10.81
N GLU A 125 -15.73 8.16 -10.70
CA GLU A 125 -15.55 9.32 -11.57
C GLU A 125 -14.98 8.95 -12.94
N ARG A 126 -14.23 7.86 -13.02
CA ARG A 126 -13.54 7.42 -14.22
C ARG A 126 -14.41 6.58 -15.12
N TYR A 127 -15.35 5.84 -14.55
CA TYR A 127 -16.22 4.90 -15.26
C TYR A 127 -17.69 5.14 -14.97
N ARG A 128 -18.53 4.90 -15.97
CA ARG A 128 -19.98 4.83 -15.85
C ARG A 128 -20.48 3.63 -16.65
N ASP A 129 -21.20 2.74 -15.98
CA ASP A 129 -21.74 1.51 -16.58
C ASP A 129 -20.66 0.72 -17.36
N GLY A 130 -19.49 0.56 -16.74
CA GLY A 130 -18.34 -0.11 -17.33
C GLY A 130 -17.62 0.66 -18.43
N ARG A 131 -18.09 1.84 -18.81
CA ARG A 131 -17.47 2.64 -19.87
C ARG A 131 -16.60 3.74 -19.30
N LYS A 132 -15.38 3.84 -19.80
CA LYS A 132 -14.46 4.93 -19.44
C LYS A 132 -15.02 6.27 -19.92
N ILE A 133 -15.20 7.20 -19.01
CA ILE A 133 -15.68 8.57 -19.28
C ILE A 133 -14.61 9.64 -19.07
N ARG A 134 -13.55 9.34 -18.30
CA ARG A 134 -12.45 10.27 -18.05
C ARG A 134 -11.37 10.15 -19.13
N HIS A 135 -10.88 11.29 -19.61
CA HIS A 135 -9.77 11.33 -20.55
C HIS A 135 -8.43 10.98 -19.89
N GLY A 136 -7.47 10.56 -20.72
CA GLY A 136 -6.13 10.15 -20.30
C GLY A 136 -6.12 8.70 -19.80
N ASP A 137 -4.94 8.07 -19.89
CA ASP A 137 -4.75 6.68 -19.49
C ASP A 137 -4.13 6.60 -18.10
N ASP A 138 -4.58 5.64 -17.32
CA ASP A 138 -4.13 5.37 -15.95
C ASP A 138 -4.03 3.86 -15.73
N PHE A 139 -3.15 3.45 -14.81
CA PHE A 139 -3.05 2.04 -14.47
C PHE A 139 -4.35 1.45 -13.88
N LEU A 140 -5.28 2.28 -13.38
CA LEU A 140 -6.64 1.85 -13.03
C LEU A 140 -7.44 1.35 -14.23
N ASP A 141 -7.11 1.77 -15.46
CA ASP A 141 -7.81 1.28 -16.66
C ASP A 141 -7.59 -0.21 -16.91
N LEU A 142 -6.53 -0.78 -16.34
CA LEU A 142 -6.29 -2.21 -16.40
C LEU A 142 -7.24 -3.03 -15.51
N PHE A 143 -8.11 -2.37 -14.73
CA PHE A 143 -9.17 -3.01 -13.95
C PHE A 143 -10.40 -3.34 -14.81
N GLN A 144 -10.56 -2.62 -15.91
CA GLN A 144 -11.71 -2.81 -16.80
C GLN A 144 -11.71 -4.22 -17.40
N ASP A 145 -12.90 -4.76 -17.62
CA ASP A 145 -13.14 -6.06 -18.26
C ASP A 145 -12.42 -7.25 -17.57
N LYS A 146 -12.15 -7.11 -16.28
CA LYS A 146 -11.56 -8.19 -15.47
C LYS A 146 -12.49 -8.60 -14.32
N PRO A 147 -12.65 -9.89 -14.07
CA PRO A 147 -13.43 -10.40 -12.93
C PRO A 147 -12.64 -10.24 -11.62
N LEU A 148 -12.34 -9.00 -11.24
CA LEU A 148 -11.58 -8.70 -10.04
C LEU A 148 -12.39 -8.97 -8.79
N ARG A 149 -11.77 -9.60 -7.79
CA ARG A 149 -12.34 -9.73 -6.44
C ARG A 149 -12.11 -8.42 -5.68
N ILE A 150 -13.17 -7.68 -5.38
CA ILE A 150 -13.06 -6.38 -4.69
C ILE A 150 -13.71 -6.45 -3.31
N ASN A 151 -12.94 -6.06 -2.29
CA ASN A 151 -13.41 -5.91 -0.93
C ASN A 151 -13.50 -4.41 -0.56
N PRO A 152 -14.71 -3.84 -0.46
CA PRO A 152 -14.90 -2.42 -0.16
C PRO A 152 -14.79 -2.08 1.33
N GLY A 153 -14.27 -2.99 2.16
CA GLY A 153 -14.21 -2.85 3.61
C GLY A 153 -13.50 -1.59 4.10
N LEU A 154 -12.41 -1.18 3.43
CA LEU A 154 -11.69 0.04 3.80
C LEU A 154 -12.57 1.29 3.67
N TYR A 155 -13.36 1.39 2.60
CA TYR A 155 -14.32 2.46 2.40
C TYR A 155 -15.35 2.51 3.56
N ALA A 156 -15.88 1.36 3.93
CA ALA A 156 -16.88 1.25 4.97
C ALA A 156 -16.33 1.57 6.37
N MET A 157 -15.06 1.21 6.63
CA MET A 157 -14.40 1.45 7.91
C MET A 157 -13.95 2.90 8.12
N GLU A 158 -13.64 3.65 7.06
CA GLU A 158 -13.08 4.99 7.19
C GLU A 158 -14.02 5.97 7.87
N GLY A 159 -15.30 5.89 7.56
CA GLY A 159 -16.32 6.77 8.15
C GLY A 159 -16.30 8.19 7.58
N ASN A 160 -17.48 8.85 7.62
CA ASN A 160 -17.63 10.23 7.12
C ASN A 160 -17.48 11.31 8.20
N LYS A 161 -17.40 10.91 9.48
CA LYS A 161 -17.55 11.84 10.63
C LYS A 161 -16.30 12.00 11.48
N ARG A 162 -15.11 11.62 10.94
CA ARG A 162 -13.82 11.67 11.66
C ARG A 162 -13.88 11.01 13.05
N LYS A 163 -14.62 9.91 13.14
CA LYS A 163 -14.75 9.01 14.29
C LYS A 163 -15.06 7.60 13.79
N LEU A 164 -14.86 6.61 14.62
CA LEU A 164 -15.23 5.23 14.27
C LEU A 164 -16.70 5.17 13.88
N PRO A 165 -17.04 4.55 12.74
CA PRO A 165 -18.41 4.42 12.31
C PRO A 165 -19.17 3.44 13.22
N THR A 166 -20.48 3.67 13.38
CA THR A 166 -21.39 2.70 13.99
C THR A 166 -21.64 1.53 13.03
N ALA A 167 -22.19 0.40 13.52
CA ALA A 167 -22.53 -0.74 12.69
C ALA A 167 -23.46 -0.36 11.52
N GLU A 168 -24.46 0.49 11.77
CA GLU A 168 -25.35 1.02 10.73
C GLU A 168 -24.60 1.84 9.69
N GLN A 169 -23.70 2.74 10.12
CA GLN A 169 -22.89 3.54 9.21
C GLN A 169 -21.94 2.67 8.37
N VAL A 170 -21.40 1.58 8.93
CA VAL A 170 -20.60 0.61 8.19
C VAL A 170 -21.44 -0.05 7.10
N ALA A 171 -22.66 -0.48 7.41
CA ALA A 171 -23.55 -1.11 6.44
C ALA A 171 -23.93 -0.16 5.30
N ASP A 172 -24.28 1.09 5.63
CA ASP A 172 -24.63 2.12 4.65
C ASP A 172 -23.46 2.43 3.70
N GLN A 173 -22.26 2.60 4.27
CA GLN A 173 -21.06 2.89 3.49
C GLN A 173 -20.60 1.70 2.64
N TRP A 174 -20.77 0.48 3.16
CA TRP A 174 -20.55 -0.73 2.38
C TRP A 174 -21.48 -0.77 1.17
N ALA A 175 -22.78 -0.57 1.38
CA ALA A 175 -23.75 -0.55 0.28
C ALA A 175 -23.45 0.56 -0.73
N GLU A 176 -23.04 1.75 -0.27
CA GLU A 176 -22.60 2.85 -1.13
C GLU A 176 -21.39 2.45 -1.98
N ALA A 177 -20.36 1.89 -1.35
CA ALA A 177 -19.16 1.44 -2.05
C ALA A 177 -19.46 0.36 -3.09
N CYS A 178 -20.29 -0.63 -2.73
CA CYS A 178 -20.73 -1.68 -3.64
C CYS A 178 -21.45 -1.12 -4.86
N ARG A 179 -22.35 -0.14 -4.68
CA ARG A 179 -23.03 0.53 -5.82
C ARG A 179 -22.04 1.25 -6.73
N LYS A 180 -21.09 2.00 -6.16
CA LYS A 180 -20.05 2.71 -6.90
C LYS A 180 -19.18 1.75 -7.72
N VAL A 181 -18.73 0.67 -7.08
CA VAL A 181 -17.89 -0.33 -7.76
C VAL A 181 -18.65 -1.05 -8.87
N ARG A 182 -19.91 -1.49 -8.64
CA ARG A 182 -20.74 -2.13 -9.69
C ARG A 182 -20.97 -1.21 -10.88
N ALA A 183 -21.22 0.07 -10.64
CA ALA A 183 -21.41 1.04 -11.71
C ALA A 183 -20.12 1.29 -12.51
N ALA A 184 -18.96 1.26 -11.83
CA ALA A 184 -17.66 1.47 -12.48
C ALA A 184 -17.14 0.20 -13.18
N LEU A 185 -17.24 -0.94 -12.52
CA LEU A 185 -16.66 -2.22 -12.92
C LEU A 185 -17.72 -3.33 -12.82
N PRO A 186 -18.61 -3.48 -13.80
CA PRO A 186 -19.71 -4.45 -13.74
C PRO A 186 -19.28 -5.91 -13.57
N GLU A 187 -18.12 -6.27 -14.12
CA GLU A 187 -17.56 -7.63 -14.04
C GLU A 187 -16.86 -7.94 -12.70
N ALA A 188 -16.76 -6.95 -11.81
CA ALA A 188 -16.10 -7.14 -10.52
C ALA A 188 -16.94 -8.02 -9.58
N GLN A 189 -16.26 -8.98 -8.94
CA GLN A 189 -16.82 -9.85 -7.93
C GLN A 189 -16.66 -9.20 -6.55
N LEU A 190 -17.74 -8.65 -6.02
CA LEU A 190 -17.71 -8.02 -4.70
C LEU A 190 -17.72 -9.06 -3.58
N THR A 191 -16.97 -8.78 -2.51
CA THR A 191 -17.10 -9.53 -1.26
C THR A 191 -18.56 -9.53 -0.79
N PRO A 192 -19.11 -10.68 -0.37
CA PRO A 192 -20.51 -10.78 0.03
C PRO A 192 -20.88 -9.85 1.19
N ASP A 193 -22.14 -9.40 1.23
CA ASP A 193 -22.65 -8.52 2.29
C ASP A 193 -22.58 -9.14 3.70
N SER A 194 -22.52 -10.47 3.81
CA SER A 194 -22.26 -11.18 5.07
C SER A 194 -20.92 -10.80 5.72
N ALA A 195 -19.96 -10.30 4.95
CA ALA A 195 -18.67 -9.82 5.48
C ALA A 195 -18.81 -8.54 6.34
N VAL A 196 -19.89 -7.79 6.21
CA VAL A 196 -20.16 -6.57 7.01
C VAL A 196 -20.15 -6.88 8.50
N GLN A 197 -20.72 -8.02 8.92
CA GLN A 197 -20.73 -8.42 10.34
C GLN A 197 -19.31 -8.65 10.87
N GLY A 198 -18.46 -9.32 10.09
CA GLY A 198 -17.04 -9.49 10.43
C GLY A 198 -16.30 -8.16 10.52
N LEU A 199 -16.60 -7.22 9.62
CA LEU A 199 -16.02 -5.89 9.63
C LEU A 199 -16.42 -5.09 10.88
N VAL A 200 -17.68 -5.16 11.27
CA VAL A 200 -18.18 -4.53 12.53
C VAL A 200 -17.51 -5.15 13.75
N ALA A 201 -17.32 -6.47 13.78
CA ALA A 201 -16.62 -7.15 14.88
C ALA A 201 -15.15 -6.65 14.97
N VAL A 202 -14.42 -6.60 13.85
CA VAL A 202 -13.04 -6.07 13.80
C VAL A 202 -12.98 -4.61 14.31
N LEU A 203 -13.93 -3.76 13.92
CA LEU A 203 -14.00 -2.38 14.42
C LEU A 203 -14.26 -2.32 15.92
N GLY A 204 -15.10 -3.21 16.45
CA GLY A 204 -15.34 -3.32 17.90
C GLY A 204 -14.07 -3.70 18.67
N GLU A 205 -13.33 -4.69 18.19
CA GLU A 205 -12.04 -5.11 18.78
C GLU A 205 -10.99 -3.99 18.72
N MET A 206 -10.99 -3.20 17.64
CA MET A 206 -10.06 -2.09 17.47
C MET A 206 -10.39 -0.86 18.33
N GLN A 207 -11.59 -0.74 18.90
CA GLN A 207 -12.07 0.47 19.55
C GLN A 207 -11.18 0.92 20.72
N GLU A 208 -10.82 0.01 21.62
CA GLU A 208 -9.98 0.32 22.78
C GLU A 208 -8.56 0.71 22.33
N SER A 209 -8.00 -0.03 21.40
CA SER A 209 -6.68 0.28 20.81
C SER A 209 -6.70 1.66 20.13
N MET A 210 -7.78 2.03 19.45
CA MET A 210 -7.93 3.32 18.81
C MET A 210 -7.92 4.48 19.84
N VAL A 211 -8.63 4.33 20.96
CA VAL A 211 -8.61 5.33 22.04
C VAL A 211 -7.19 5.56 22.56
N ARG A 212 -6.46 4.49 22.83
CA ARG A 212 -5.06 4.55 23.28
C ARG A 212 -4.14 5.24 22.25
N LYS A 213 -4.31 4.93 20.95
CA LYS A 213 -3.56 5.55 19.86
C LYS A 213 -3.87 7.04 19.70
N VAL A 214 -5.14 7.45 19.86
CA VAL A 214 -5.54 8.86 19.88
C VAL A 214 -4.86 9.58 21.04
N GLN A 215 -4.92 9.03 22.25
CA GLN A 215 -4.25 9.61 23.43
C GLN A 215 -2.75 9.76 23.22
N PHE A 216 -2.09 8.75 22.66
CA PHE A 216 -0.68 8.79 22.32
C PHE A 216 -0.38 9.93 21.34
N LEU A 217 -1.07 10.01 20.20
CA LEU A 217 -0.83 11.05 19.20
C LEU A 217 -1.09 12.46 19.75
N CYS A 218 -2.15 12.67 20.53
CA CYS A 218 -2.42 13.97 21.15
C CYS A 218 -1.29 14.44 22.08
N GLN A 219 -0.60 13.49 22.75
CA GLN A 219 0.53 13.82 23.61
C GLN A 219 1.84 14.06 22.84
N VAL A 220 2.12 13.26 21.80
CA VAL A 220 3.43 13.30 21.13
C VAL A 220 3.48 14.23 19.91
N ALA A 221 2.37 14.46 19.21
CA ALA A 221 2.37 15.25 18.01
C ALA A 221 2.85 16.70 18.23
N PRO A 222 2.50 17.40 19.33
CA PRO A 222 3.05 18.72 19.63
C PRO A 222 4.57 18.76 19.74
N MET A 223 5.19 17.67 20.24
CA MET A 223 6.65 17.55 20.36
C MET A 223 7.33 17.36 19.00
N LEU A 224 6.58 16.85 18.01
CA LEU A 224 7.09 16.45 16.69
C LEU A 224 6.79 17.48 15.59
N GLN A 225 6.17 18.62 15.92
CA GLN A 225 5.85 19.66 14.93
C GLN A 225 7.12 20.24 14.28
N SER A 226 8.17 20.43 15.08
CA SER A 226 9.46 20.97 14.65
C SER A 226 10.48 19.83 14.47
N PRO A 227 11.46 19.99 13.55
CA PRO A 227 12.52 19.01 13.36
C PRO A 227 13.30 18.74 14.66
N VAL A 228 13.57 17.48 14.94
CA VAL A 228 14.38 17.05 16.07
C VAL A 228 15.85 17.00 15.67
N SER A 229 16.71 17.76 16.36
CA SER A 229 18.15 17.73 16.10
C SER A 229 18.75 16.35 16.43
N ARG A 230 19.81 15.94 15.73
CA ARG A 230 20.49 14.66 15.97
C ARG A 230 20.85 14.44 17.44
N ARG A 231 21.33 15.49 18.13
CA ARG A 231 21.71 15.42 19.55
C ARG A 231 20.53 15.13 20.46
N ARG A 232 19.34 15.59 20.14
CA ARG A 232 18.12 15.39 20.93
C ARG A 232 17.37 14.13 20.62
N ARG A 233 17.66 13.44 19.50
CA ARG A 233 16.92 12.24 19.06
C ARG A 233 16.85 11.13 20.11
N PRO A 234 17.95 10.73 20.76
CA PRO A 234 17.87 9.65 21.76
C PRO A 234 16.93 9.99 22.92
N LEU A 235 16.91 11.26 23.34
CA LEU A 235 15.99 11.71 24.38
C LEU A 235 14.54 11.67 23.90
N VAL A 236 14.26 12.26 22.73
CA VAL A 236 12.89 12.28 22.17
C VAL A 236 12.43 10.84 21.88
N TRP A 237 13.29 9.97 21.38
CA TRP A 237 12.99 8.56 21.14
C TRP A 237 12.51 7.86 22.43
N ARG A 238 13.24 8.01 23.54
CA ARG A 238 12.84 7.43 24.82
C ARG A 238 11.53 8.01 25.33
N GLN A 239 11.35 9.33 25.21
CA GLN A 239 10.08 9.99 25.58
C GLN A 239 8.89 9.44 24.81
N LEU A 240 9.03 9.23 23.49
CA LEU A 240 7.98 8.63 22.67
C LEU A 240 7.63 7.21 23.12
N LEU A 241 8.63 6.39 23.42
CA LEU A 241 8.41 5.02 23.91
C LEU A 241 7.81 5.00 25.33
N GLU A 242 8.18 5.95 26.18
CA GLU A 242 7.58 6.10 27.51
C GLU A 242 6.10 6.51 27.43
N VAL A 243 5.78 7.48 26.58
CA VAL A 243 4.37 7.87 26.35
C VAL A 243 3.58 6.71 25.76
N ALA A 244 4.14 5.94 24.82
CA ALA A 244 3.49 4.75 24.30
C ALA A 244 3.20 3.73 25.39
N HIS A 245 4.16 3.48 26.29
CA HIS A 245 3.99 2.60 27.44
C HIS A 245 2.89 3.12 28.39
N CYS A 246 2.91 4.41 28.74
CA CYS A 246 1.86 5.02 29.59
C CYS A 246 0.47 4.93 28.96
N CYS A 247 0.36 4.98 27.64
CA CYS A 247 -0.89 4.76 26.92
C CYS A 247 -1.27 3.28 26.75
N GLY A 248 -0.45 2.34 27.24
CA GLY A 248 -0.68 0.91 27.06
C GLY A 248 -0.55 0.44 25.61
N LEU A 249 0.28 1.11 24.81
CA LEU A 249 0.56 0.73 23.42
C LEU A 249 1.82 -0.12 23.32
N PRO A 250 1.76 -1.27 22.62
CA PRO A 250 2.95 -2.00 22.25
C PRO A 250 3.88 -1.14 21.38
N ARG A 251 5.17 -1.22 21.64
CA ARG A 251 6.18 -0.40 20.92
C ARG A 251 6.18 -0.63 19.40
N HIS A 252 5.90 -1.85 18.97
CA HIS A 252 5.88 -2.26 17.56
C HIS A 252 4.62 -1.82 16.78
N THR A 253 3.71 -1.03 17.38
CA THR A 253 2.56 -0.51 16.65
C THR A 253 2.96 0.51 15.58
N LEU A 254 2.24 0.53 14.45
CA LEU A 254 2.57 1.41 13.32
C LEU A 254 2.52 2.90 13.71
N VAL A 255 1.66 3.29 14.64
CA VAL A 255 1.59 4.68 15.12
C VAL A 255 2.85 5.09 15.88
N VAL A 256 3.42 4.18 16.69
CA VAL A 256 4.69 4.42 17.40
C VAL A 256 5.84 4.50 16.40
N LEU A 257 5.92 3.57 15.45
CA LEU A 257 6.91 3.60 14.36
C LEU A 257 6.83 4.92 13.58
N ALA A 258 5.62 5.39 13.26
CA ALA A 258 5.43 6.65 12.56
C ALA A 258 5.93 7.86 13.38
N ALA A 259 5.66 7.91 14.68
CA ALA A 259 6.17 8.96 15.58
C ALA A 259 7.71 8.95 15.66
N LEU A 260 8.32 7.77 15.78
CA LEU A 260 9.76 7.58 15.79
C LEU A 260 10.39 8.02 14.45
N SER A 261 9.74 7.69 13.33
CA SER A 261 10.17 8.13 12.00
C SER A 261 10.18 9.66 11.89
N ILE A 262 9.15 10.35 12.40
CA ILE A 262 9.12 11.82 12.40
C ILE A 262 10.27 12.42 13.21
N ALA A 263 10.61 11.82 14.35
CA ALA A 263 11.73 12.26 15.18
C ALA A 263 13.09 12.06 14.49
N CYS A 264 13.22 11.09 13.60
CA CYS A 264 14.47 10.77 12.90
C CYS A 264 14.67 11.54 11.61
N VAL A 265 13.60 11.79 10.83
CA VAL A 265 13.70 12.45 9.53
C VAL A 265 13.89 13.95 9.69
N ASN A 266 14.97 14.47 9.10
CA ASN A 266 15.23 15.90 9.07
C ASN A 266 14.24 16.62 8.13
N ASN A 267 14.01 17.91 8.39
CA ASN A 267 13.27 18.84 7.52
C ASN A 267 11.80 18.50 7.21
N GLY A 268 11.19 17.57 7.95
CA GLY A 268 9.75 17.33 7.83
C GLY A 268 9.27 16.75 6.49
N ALA A 269 10.17 16.18 5.70
CA ALA A 269 9.86 15.64 4.38
C ALA A 269 9.42 14.16 4.41
N GLY A 270 9.50 13.50 5.58
CA GLY A 270 9.17 12.07 5.70
C GLY A 270 7.68 11.76 5.52
N PRO A 271 7.35 10.58 4.98
CA PRO A 271 5.96 10.17 4.76
C PRO A 271 5.15 10.14 6.07
N ALA A 272 5.74 9.67 7.17
CA ALA A 272 5.08 9.63 8.47
C ALA A 272 4.63 11.03 8.95
N LYS A 273 5.46 12.08 8.73
CA LYS A 273 5.08 13.45 9.10
C LYS A 273 3.92 13.97 8.27
N ARG A 274 3.84 13.57 7.01
CA ARG A 274 2.73 13.95 6.12
C ARG A 274 1.44 13.19 6.42
N LEU A 275 1.53 11.98 6.98
CA LEU A 275 0.37 11.23 7.48
C LEU A 275 -0.14 11.82 8.81
N ILE A 276 0.74 11.96 9.80
CA ILE A 276 0.34 12.43 11.14
C ILE A 276 0.04 13.93 11.18
N LYS A 277 0.74 14.75 10.37
CA LYS A 277 0.61 16.23 10.30
C LYS A 277 0.70 16.89 11.67
N PRO A 278 1.78 16.66 12.44
CA PRO A 278 1.89 17.14 13.80
C PRO A 278 1.84 18.69 13.88
N SER A 279 1.13 19.19 14.89
CA SER A 279 0.92 20.61 15.13
C SER A 279 0.94 20.92 16.63
N ALA A 280 1.09 22.19 17.01
CA ALA A 280 1.08 22.63 18.42
C ALA A 280 -0.28 22.37 19.11
N LYS A 281 -1.37 22.45 18.35
CA LYS A 281 -2.74 22.22 18.82
C LYS A 281 -3.31 20.98 18.14
N TYR A 282 -2.72 19.84 18.44
CA TYR A 282 -3.12 18.57 17.83
C TYR A 282 -4.35 18.00 18.55
N SER A 283 -5.44 17.86 17.84
CA SER A 283 -6.73 17.44 18.38
C SER A 283 -6.95 15.91 18.22
N ALA A 284 -7.91 15.37 18.95
CA ALA A 284 -8.39 13.99 18.75
C ALA A 284 -8.90 13.76 17.32
N GLN A 285 -9.43 14.79 16.67
CA GLN A 285 -9.89 14.73 15.28
C GLN A 285 -8.74 14.61 14.28
N ASP A 286 -7.62 15.32 14.54
CA ASP A 286 -6.39 15.19 13.73
C ASP A 286 -5.81 13.80 13.90
N ALA A 287 -5.77 13.31 15.15
CA ALA A 287 -5.32 11.95 15.45
C ALA A 287 -6.17 10.89 14.73
N TYR A 288 -7.49 11.05 14.72
CA TYR A 288 -8.38 10.12 14.04
C TYR A 288 -8.08 10.03 12.54
N ASN A 289 -7.87 11.16 11.85
CA ASN A 289 -7.56 11.17 10.43
C ASN A 289 -6.25 10.42 10.13
N ALA A 290 -5.20 10.71 10.90
CA ALA A 290 -3.91 10.01 10.75
C ALA A 290 -4.03 8.49 11.04
N LEU A 291 -4.84 8.14 12.04
CA LEU A 291 -5.06 6.74 12.41
C LEU A 291 -5.96 5.99 11.43
N ALA A 292 -6.82 6.65 10.67
CA ALA A 292 -7.59 6.01 9.60
C ALA A 292 -6.66 5.42 8.53
N ASP A 293 -5.65 6.20 8.11
CA ASP A 293 -4.64 5.76 7.14
C ASP A 293 -3.79 4.61 7.69
N LEU A 294 -3.26 4.77 8.93
CA LEU A 294 -2.43 3.72 9.55
C LEU A 294 -3.23 2.44 9.83
N ARG A 295 -4.52 2.54 10.16
CA ARG A 295 -5.41 1.39 10.34
C ARG A 295 -5.58 0.57 9.06
N ALA A 296 -5.62 1.22 7.89
CA ALA A 296 -5.66 0.51 6.62
C ALA A 296 -4.43 -0.41 6.45
N LEU A 297 -3.24 0.06 6.84
CA LEU A 297 -2.02 -0.77 6.82
C LEU A 297 -2.05 -1.86 7.90
N GLU A 298 -2.54 -1.57 9.11
CA GLU A 298 -2.70 -2.58 10.15
C GLU A 298 -3.65 -3.70 9.69
N LEU A 299 -4.77 -3.34 9.05
CA LEU A 299 -5.70 -4.31 8.48
C LEU A 299 -5.01 -5.15 7.38
N LEU A 300 -4.20 -4.52 6.51
CA LEU A 300 -3.45 -5.24 5.50
C LEU A 300 -2.48 -6.26 6.13
N CYS A 301 -1.77 -5.89 7.21
CA CYS A 301 -0.92 -6.81 7.97
C CYS A 301 -1.73 -7.98 8.56
N HIS A 302 -2.90 -7.69 9.16
CA HIS A 302 -3.80 -8.72 9.69
C HIS A 302 -4.25 -9.70 8.61
N LEU A 303 -4.66 -9.21 7.46
CA LEU A 303 -5.10 -10.05 6.35
C LEU A 303 -3.96 -10.92 5.81
N TYR A 304 -2.74 -10.39 5.77
CA TYR A 304 -1.58 -11.20 5.38
C TYR A 304 -1.25 -12.31 6.39
N ALA A 305 -1.52 -12.10 7.67
CA ALA A 305 -1.34 -13.11 8.69
C ALA A 305 -2.47 -14.17 8.67
N LEU A 306 -3.73 -13.73 8.47
CA LEU A 306 -4.90 -14.61 8.41
C LEU A 306 -4.94 -15.45 7.14
N PHE A 307 -4.55 -14.86 6.01
CA PHE A 307 -4.65 -15.46 4.68
C PHE A 307 -3.29 -15.48 3.99
N PRO A 308 -2.31 -16.28 4.50
CA PRO A 308 -0.94 -16.25 3.99
C PRO A 308 -0.82 -16.66 2.52
N GLN A 309 -1.78 -17.44 2.00
CA GLN A 309 -1.82 -17.91 0.62
C GLN A 309 -2.63 -17.01 -0.32
N GLU A 310 -3.37 -16.04 0.21
CA GLU A 310 -4.16 -15.13 -0.62
C GLU A 310 -3.31 -13.98 -1.14
N ASN A 311 -3.53 -13.64 -2.40
CA ASN A 311 -2.99 -12.42 -2.99
C ASN A 311 -3.91 -11.26 -2.61
N ILE A 312 -3.44 -10.37 -1.76
CA ILE A 312 -4.20 -9.22 -1.29
C ILE A 312 -3.44 -7.95 -1.66
N MET A 313 -4.16 -6.95 -2.17
CA MET A 313 -3.64 -5.64 -2.49
C MET A 313 -4.51 -4.55 -1.87
N LEU A 314 -3.90 -3.66 -1.09
CA LEU A 314 -4.53 -2.39 -0.73
C LEU A 314 -4.27 -1.40 -1.86
N CYS A 315 -5.32 -0.78 -2.40
CA CYS A 315 -5.20 0.19 -3.48
C CYS A 315 -5.51 1.59 -2.94
N THR A 316 -4.54 2.51 -3.04
CA THR A 316 -4.62 3.86 -2.47
C THR A 316 -4.06 4.94 -3.39
N GLY A 317 -4.67 6.12 -3.36
CA GLY A 317 -4.14 7.34 -3.98
C GLY A 317 -3.15 8.11 -3.08
N ASP A 318 -2.98 7.72 -1.80
CA ASP A 318 -2.07 8.42 -0.89
C ASP A 318 -0.63 7.92 -1.05
N LYS A 319 0.17 8.73 -1.74
CA LYS A 319 1.61 8.46 -1.92
C LYS A 319 2.37 8.35 -0.60
N ASN A 320 1.99 9.09 0.45
CA ASN A 320 2.69 9.05 1.72
C ASN A 320 2.38 7.75 2.48
N LEU A 321 1.14 7.26 2.40
CA LEU A 321 0.76 5.96 2.91
C LEU A 321 1.56 4.84 2.21
N ALA A 322 1.66 4.91 0.89
CA ALA A 322 2.43 3.96 0.10
C ALA A 322 3.95 4.02 0.40
N LEU A 323 4.51 5.22 0.57
CA LEU A 323 5.90 5.40 1.00
C LEU A 323 6.14 4.85 2.42
N PHE A 324 5.20 5.07 3.34
CA PHE A 324 5.33 4.54 4.70
C PHE A 324 5.30 3.00 4.68
N TRP A 325 4.37 2.40 3.93
CA TRP A 325 4.30 0.95 3.73
C TRP A 325 5.60 0.38 3.15
N ALA A 326 6.04 0.89 1.99
CA ALA A 326 7.25 0.43 1.33
C ALA A 326 8.51 0.67 2.18
N GLY A 327 8.50 1.74 3.00
CA GLY A 327 9.61 2.10 3.87
C GLY A 327 9.73 1.25 5.12
N MET A 328 8.64 0.78 5.71
CA MET A 328 8.68 -0.07 6.91
C MET A 328 9.10 -1.51 6.62
N ARG A 329 8.96 -2.00 5.39
CA ARG A 329 9.36 -3.33 4.92
C ARG A 329 8.89 -4.44 5.87
N ALA A 330 7.60 -4.44 6.15
CA ALA A 330 6.98 -5.47 6.97
C ALA A 330 7.00 -6.83 6.27
N SER A 331 7.35 -7.88 7.01
CA SER A 331 7.44 -9.28 6.55
C SER A 331 7.05 -10.25 7.67
N ASP A 332 7.05 -11.54 7.37
CA ASP A 332 6.88 -12.62 8.34
C ASP A 332 5.59 -12.49 9.17
N PHE A 333 4.49 -12.18 8.47
CA PHE A 333 3.17 -12.01 9.10
C PHE A 333 2.65 -13.35 9.61
N ALA A 334 2.33 -13.42 10.90
CA ALA A 334 1.82 -14.63 11.54
C ALA A 334 0.92 -14.32 12.74
N TYR A 335 0.10 -15.29 13.13
CA TYR A 335 -0.55 -15.30 14.43
C TYR A 335 0.19 -16.25 15.37
N GLY A 336 0.52 -15.76 16.56
CA GLY A 336 1.06 -16.58 17.62
C GLY A 336 0.00 -17.50 18.23
N SER A 337 0.43 -18.48 19.03
CA SER A 337 -0.45 -19.41 19.74
C SER A 337 -1.42 -18.72 20.72
N ASN A 338 -1.10 -17.51 21.15
CA ASN A 338 -1.94 -16.66 22.01
C ASN A 338 -2.93 -15.79 21.19
N GLY A 339 -3.04 -15.97 19.87
CA GLY A 339 -3.89 -15.18 19.00
C GLY A 339 -3.36 -13.77 18.70
N ALA A 340 -2.19 -13.40 19.20
CA ALA A 340 -1.59 -12.11 18.88
C ALA A 340 -0.94 -12.13 17.50
N MET A 341 -1.20 -11.09 16.70
CA MET A 341 -0.54 -10.90 15.42
C MET A 341 0.91 -10.44 15.62
N SER A 342 1.82 -11.01 14.86
CA SER A 342 3.22 -10.61 14.79
C SER A 342 3.66 -10.39 13.35
N TYR A 343 4.62 -9.52 13.18
CA TYR A 343 5.33 -9.29 11.92
C TYR A 343 6.71 -8.71 12.20
N LYS A 344 7.62 -8.89 11.25
CA LYS A 344 8.97 -8.32 11.32
C LYS A 344 9.00 -6.98 10.60
N LEU A 345 9.68 -6.01 11.19
CA LEU A 345 9.96 -4.71 10.57
C LEU A 345 11.44 -4.60 10.22
N SER A 346 11.74 -4.12 9.02
CA SER A 346 13.10 -3.85 8.55
C SER A 346 13.14 -2.48 7.83
N PRO A 347 12.90 -1.37 8.56
CA PRO A 347 12.73 -0.06 7.95
C PRO A 347 13.94 0.37 7.14
N VAL A 348 13.68 1.06 6.02
CA VAL A 348 14.74 1.68 5.23
C VAL A 348 15.31 2.91 5.94
N ASP A 349 16.59 3.25 5.66
CA ASP A 349 17.22 4.46 6.23
C ASP A 349 16.45 5.75 5.93
N ALA A 350 15.77 5.84 4.80
CA ALA A 350 14.96 7.00 4.47
C ALA A 350 13.76 7.18 5.42
N LEU A 351 13.26 6.10 6.03
CA LEU A 351 12.18 6.14 7.03
C LEU A 351 12.72 6.38 8.45
N LEU A 352 13.84 5.78 8.78
CA LEU A 352 14.51 5.88 10.08
C LEU A 352 16.00 6.19 9.91
N PRO A 353 16.37 7.41 9.44
CA PRO A 353 17.75 7.73 9.18
C PRO A 353 18.59 7.81 10.46
N HIS A 354 19.78 7.22 10.39
CA HIS A 354 20.76 7.25 11.46
C HIS A 354 20.28 6.68 12.81
N VAL A 355 19.41 5.69 12.78
CA VAL A 355 19.05 4.94 13.99
C VAL A 355 20.22 4.03 14.35
N THR A 356 20.74 4.20 15.57
CA THR A 356 21.80 3.34 16.08
C THR A 356 21.26 1.96 16.46
N PRO A 357 22.09 0.91 16.45
CA PRO A 357 21.67 -0.42 16.93
C PRO A 357 21.01 -0.37 18.31
N ASP A 358 21.58 0.39 19.25
CA ASP A 358 21.04 0.53 20.61
C ASP A 358 19.62 1.11 20.64
N LEU A 359 19.32 2.13 19.81
CA LEU A 359 17.97 2.70 19.73
C LEU A 359 17.00 1.72 19.08
N TRP A 360 17.46 0.95 18.08
CA TRP A 360 16.67 -0.09 17.44
C TRP A 360 16.37 -1.23 18.40
N GLU A 361 17.37 -1.66 19.18
CA GLU A 361 17.22 -2.68 20.22
C GLU A 361 16.19 -2.26 21.28
N VAL A 362 16.27 -1.02 21.78
CA VAL A 362 15.27 -0.47 22.73
C VAL A 362 13.86 -0.50 22.15
N TYR A 363 13.71 -0.32 20.85
CA TYR A 363 12.40 -0.42 20.16
C TYR A 363 11.92 -1.88 20.06
N THR A 364 12.81 -2.83 19.76
CA THR A 364 12.44 -4.22 19.47
C THR A 364 12.31 -5.12 20.68
N GLN A 365 12.93 -4.77 21.82
CA GLN A 365 12.92 -5.56 23.05
C GLN A 365 11.70 -5.33 23.95
N GLY A 366 10.67 -4.66 23.50
CA GLY A 366 9.51 -4.32 24.32
C GLY A 366 8.22 -5.04 23.95
#